data_53427d117d7344caea73b36cf59bf68a
#
_entry.id   53427d117d7344caea73b36cf59bf68a
#
_cell.length_a   1.000
_cell.length_b   1.000
_cell.length_c   1.000
_cell.angle_alpha   90.00
_cell.angle_beta   90.00
_cell.angle_gamma   90.00
#
_symmetry.space_group_name_H-M   'P 1'
#
loop_
_entity.id
_entity.type
_entity.pdbx_description
1 polymer ?
#
loop_
_entity_poly.entity_id
_entity_poly.type
_entity_poly.pdbx_seq_one_letter_code
_entity_poly.pdbx_strand_id
1 'polypeptide(L)'
;MKYIDAERITAEIDKIIEGLKRSCNPNPLGTTEECMADAEIEALGLVKAIIDEMKQDEPTPPGIEEESQKKGWLDYGLMMSEIGLHRYNAIHRIKEHKEQFNPQAVPDLYHVAEYYKAVGVELTCCCLQAYGKDFIFTQDEVKEIIEKEQADK
;
A
#
# COMPACT_ATOMS: atom_id res chain seq x y z
N MET A 1 -17.52 -0.87 -15.25
CA MET A 1 -16.62 -0.25 -14.28
C MET A 1 -16.34 -1.28 -13.17
N LYS A 2 -15.11 -1.41 -12.76
CA LYS A 2 -14.71 -2.35 -11.71
C LYS A 2 -14.23 -1.57 -10.52
N TYR A 3 -14.56 -2.01 -9.32
CA TYR A 3 -14.23 -1.36 -8.06
C TYR A 3 -13.38 -2.27 -7.19
N ILE A 4 -12.63 -1.69 -6.28
CA ILE A 4 -11.80 -2.37 -5.30
C ILE A 4 -12.13 -1.84 -3.91
N ASP A 5 -12.18 -2.76 -2.93
CA ASP A 5 -12.41 -2.41 -1.52
C ASP A 5 -11.10 -1.92 -0.88
N ALA A 6 -10.95 -0.61 -0.81
CA ALA A 6 -9.77 0.03 -0.26
C ALA A 6 -9.64 -0.16 1.26
N GLU A 7 -10.74 -0.28 2.00
CA GLU A 7 -10.69 -0.55 3.45
C GLU A 7 -10.09 -1.92 3.73
N ARG A 8 -10.47 -2.92 2.95
CA ARG A 8 -9.93 -4.27 3.06
C ARG A 8 -8.44 -4.31 2.76
N ILE A 9 -8.00 -3.63 1.70
CA ILE A 9 -6.57 -3.52 1.35
C ILE A 9 -5.80 -2.81 2.46
N THR A 10 -6.32 -1.69 2.97
CA THR A 10 -5.71 -0.95 4.07
C THR A 10 -5.58 -1.83 5.33
N ALA A 11 -6.61 -2.62 5.65
CA ALA A 11 -6.57 -3.55 6.78
C ALA A 11 -5.52 -4.66 6.62
N GLU A 12 -5.31 -5.17 5.40
CA GLU A 12 -4.23 -6.13 5.13
C GLU A 12 -2.84 -5.50 5.28
N ILE A 13 -2.66 -4.27 4.80
CA ILE A 13 -1.41 -3.51 5.00
C ILE A 13 -1.15 -3.31 6.51
N ASP A 14 -2.15 -2.93 7.29
CA ASP A 14 -2.02 -2.76 8.74
C ASP A 14 -1.61 -4.06 9.46
N LYS A 15 -2.12 -5.21 9.04
CA LYS A 15 -1.70 -6.51 9.58
C LYS A 15 -0.22 -6.79 9.29
N ILE A 16 0.26 -6.46 8.10
CA ILE A 16 1.68 -6.62 7.74
C ILE A 16 2.54 -5.69 8.60
N ILE A 17 2.16 -4.44 8.76
CA ILE A 17 2.87 -3.46 9.61
C ILE A 17 2.94 -3.97 11.06
N GLU A 18 1.84 -4.44 11.63
CA GLU A 18 1.81 -4.98 12.98
C GLU A 18 2.68 -6.24 13.12
N GLY A 19 2.71 -7.09 12.10
CA GLY A 19 3.60 -8.26 12.04
C GLY A 19 5.07 -7.85 12.05
N LEU A 20 5.45 -6.85 11.26
CA LEU A 20 6.82 -6.31 11.22
C LEU A 20 7.22 -5.69 12.56
N LYS A 21 6.37 -4.89 13.18
CA LYS A 21 6.62 -4.31 14.51
C LYS A 21 6.85 -5.35 15.60
N ARG A 22 6.12 -6.47 15.56
CA ARG A 22 6.29 -7.57 16.52
C ARG A 22 7.58 -8.36 16.29
N SER A 23 8.04 -8.45 15.05
CA SER A 23 9.27 -9.16 14.68
C SER A 23 10.52 -8.35 14.97
N CYS A 24 10.41 -7.02 15.05
CA CYS A 24 11.52 -6.14 15.37
C CYS A 24 11.81 -6.24 16.87
N ASN A 25 12.94 -6.84 17.19
CA ASN A 25 13.47 -6.82 18.57
C ASN A 25 14.00 -5.40 18.81
N PRO A 26 13.56 -4.69 19.86
CA PRO A 26 14.07 -3.35 20.15
C PRO A 26 15.53 -3.45 20.62
N ASN A 27 16.46 -3.51 19.66
CA ASN A 27 17.88 -3.44 19.97
C ASN A 27 18.34 -1.98 19.83
N PRO A 28 18.76 -1.31 20.90
CA PRO A 28 19.08 0.11 20.89
C PRO A 28 20.31 0.49 20.05
N LEU A 29 20.96 -0.46 19.41
CA LEU A 29 22.19 -0.23 18.63
C LEU A 29 21.97 -0.07 17.13
N GLY A 30 20.71 -0.09 16.63
CA GLY A 30 20.40 0.14 15.23
C GLY A 30 21.14 -0.80 14.28
N THR A 31 20.73 -2.07 14.23
CA THR A 31 21.27 -3.03 13.27
C THR A 31 20.76 -2.71 11.86
N THR A 32 21.47 -3.21 10.82
CA THR A 32 21.00 -3.11 9.43
C THR A 32 19.60 -3.71 9.27
N GLU A 33 19.29 -4.79 9.99
CA GLU A 33 17.97 -5.45 9.99
C GLU A 33 16.86 -4.56 10.55
N GLU A 34 17.12 -3.80 11.61
CA GLU A 34 16.16 -2.82 12.14
C GLU A 34 15.91 -1.69 11.17
N CYS A 35 16.97 -1.17 10.55
CA CYS A 35 16.86 -0.15 9.52
C CYS A 35 16.03 -0.64 8.31
N MET A 36 16.16 -1.90 7.93
CA MET A 36 15.36 -2.52 6.88
C MET A 36 13.90 -2.63 7.27
N ALA A 37 13.61 -3.11 8.48
CA ALA A 37 12.24 -3.26 8.98
C ALA A 37 11.54 -1.89 9.12
N ASP A 38 12.23 -0.88 9.64
CA ASP A 38 11.70 0.47 9.73
C ASP A 38 11.42 1.06 8.34
N ALA A 39 12.30 0.82 7.37
CA ALA A 39 12.11 1.26 5.99
C ALA A 39 10.92 0.56 5.32
N GLU A 40 10.69 -0.72 5.58
CA GLU A 40 9.52 -1.46 5.09
C GLU A 40 8.22 -0.93 5.71
N ILE A 41 8.20 -0.68 7.01
CA ILE A 41 7.04 -0.09 7.71
C ILE A 41 6.72 1.30 7.13
N GLU A 42 7.74 2.12 6.91
CA GLU A 42 7.57 3.45 6.31
C GLU A 42 7.04 3.35 4.88
N ALA A 43 7.55 2.41 4.08
CA ALA A 43 7.07 2.16 2.71
C ALA A 43 5.60 1.74 2.68
N LEU A 44 5.19 0.84 3.56
CA LEU A 44 3.79 0.39 3.70
C LEU A 44 2.88 1.55 4.13
N GLY A 45 3.35 2.39 5.05
CA GLY A 45 2.65 3.61 5.46
C GLY A 45 2.45 4.61 4.33
N LEU A 46 3.44 4.77 3.45
CA LEU A 46 3.33 5.63 2.25
C LEU A 46 2.28 5.09 1.27
N VAL A 47 2.29 3.79 0.99
CA VAL A 47 1.30 3.17 0.09
C VAL A 47 -0.11 3.30 0.67
N LYS A 48 -0.27 3.12 1.99
CA LYS A 48 -1.54 3.35 2.69
C LYS A 48 -2.01 4.80 2.55
N ALA A 49 -1.13 5.78 2.73
CA ALA A 49 -1.45 7.19 2.56
C ALA A 49 -1.93 7.52 1.14
N ILE A 50 -1.32 6.93 0.11
CA ILE A 50 -1.76 7.08 -1.28
C ILE A 50 -3.19 6.54 -1.47
N ILE A 51 -3.48 5.37 -0.92
CA ILE A 51 -4.83 4.78 -0.99
C ILE A 51 -5.85 5.68 -0.26
N ASP A 52 -5.49 6.23 0.89
CA ASP A 52 -6.36 7.13 1.66
C ASP A 52 -6.59 8.49 0.95
N GLU A 53 -5.59 9.03 0.26
CA GLU A 53 -5.76 10.21 -0.61
C GLU A 53 -6.73 9.92 -1.76
N MET A 54 -6.57 8.79 -2.42
CA MET A 54 -7.48 8.38 -3.51
C MET A 54 -8.93 8.27 -3.06
N LYS A 55 -9.19 7.80 -1.83
CA LYS A 55 -10.56 7.75 -1.27
C LYS A 55 -11.22 9.12 -1.15
N GLN A 56 -10.43 10.19 -0.96
CA GLN A 56 -10.94 11.55 -0.80
C GLN A 56 -11.26 12.21 -2.12
N ASP A 57 -10.52 11.86 -3.19
CA ASP A 57 -10.59 12.52 -4.48
C ASP A 57 -11.53 11.83 -5.48
N GLU A 58 -11.93 10.58 -5.23
CA GLU A 58 -12.79 9.85 -6.17
C GLU A 58 -14.27 10.18 -6.02
N PRO A 59 -14.97 10.42 -7.16
CA PRO A 59 -16.41 10.57 -7.15
C PRO A 59 -17.10 9.25 -6.80
N THR A 60 -18.25 9.35 -6.12
CA THR A 60 -19.10 8.18 -5.81
C THR A 60 -19.39 7.35 -7.06
N PRO A 61 -19.30 6.02 -6.97
CA PRO A 61 -19.79 5.16 -8.03
C PRO A 61 -21.25 5.48 -8.38
N PRO A 62 -21.61 5.56 -9.67
CA PRO A 62 -22.97 5.89 -10.09
C PRO A 62 -24.01 4.94 -9.45
N GLY A 63 -25.04 5.50 -8.81
CA GLY A 63 -26.14 4.76 -8.19
C GLY A 63 -25.85 4.20 -6.79
N ILE A 64 -24.79 4.69 -6.12
CA ILE A 64 -24.47 4.42 -4.72
C ILE A 64 -24.69 5.73 -3.95
N GLU A 65 -25.45 5.70 -2.85
CA GLU A 65 -25.73 6.89 -2.04
C GLU A 65 -24.50 7.36 -1.26
N GLU A 66 -24.43 8.68 -0.95
CA GLU A 66 -23.28 9.32 -0.30
C GLU A 66 -22.83 8.67 1.03
N GLU A 67 -23.74 8.07 1.79
CA GLU A 67 -23.37 7.34 3.01
C GLU A 67 -22.51 6.09 2.76
N SER A 68 -22.62 5.50 1.58
CA SER A 68 -21.84 4.35 1.15
C SER A 68 -20.43 4.74 0.66
N GLN A 69 -20.19 6.03 0.38
CA GLN A 69 -18.87 6.55 -0.02
C GLN A 69 -17.83 6.40 1.10
N LYS A 70 -18.26 6.44 2.33
CA LYS A 70 -17.36 6.34 3.50
C LYS A 70 -16.64 5.00 3.59
N LYS A 71 -17.02 4.00 2.78
CA LYS A 71 -16.43 2.65 2.79
C LYS A 71 -15.24 2.45 1.84
N GLY A 72 -14.86 3.47 1.08
CA GLY A 72 -13.61 3.41 0.33
C GLY A 72 -13.63 2.48 -0.90
N TRP A 73 -14.75 2.45 -1.64
CA TRP A 73 -14.80 1.81 -2.95
C TRP A 73 -14.09 2.68 -3.99
N LEU A 74 -12.97 2.19 -4.52
CA LEU A 74 -12.15 2.90 -5.50
C LEU A 74 -12.34 2.29 -6.89
N ASP A 75 -12.26 3.14 -7.93
CA ASP A 75 -12.14 2.66 -9.31
C ASP A 75 -10.86 1.85 -9.47
N TYR A 76 -11.00 0.61 -9.90
CA TYR A 76 -9.87 -0.32 -10.05
C TYR A 76 -8.84 0.17 -11.07
N GLY A 77 -9.30 0.75 -12.18
CA GLY A 77 -8.42 1.23 -13.25
C GLY A 77 -7.56 2.41 -12.79
N LEU A 78 -8.17 3.37 -12.09
CA LEU A 78 -7.46 4.52 -11.54
C LEU A 78 -6.47 4.08 -10.47
N MET A 79 -6.87 3.22 -9.53
CA MET A 79 -5.99 2.69 -8.50
C MET A 79 -4.78 1.96 -9.09
N MET A 80 -4.99 1.11 -10.10
CA MET A 80 -3.88 0.40 -10.75
C MET A 80 -2.94 1.33 -11.50
N SER A 81 -3.45 2.44 -12.05
CA SER A 81 -2.63 3.47 -12.69
C SER A 81 -1.73 4.19 -11.70
N GLU A 82 -2.29 4.64 -10.58
CA GLU A 82 -1.53 5.31 -9.50
C GLU A 82 -0.49 4.37 -8.86
N ILE A 83 -0.89 3.17 -8.53
CA ILE A 83 0.03 2.14 -7.99
C ILE A 83 1.15 1.83 -9.00
N GLY A 84 0.84 1.77 -10.29
CA GLY A 84 1.82 1.59 -11.35
C GLY A 84 2.85 2.72 -11.42
N LEU A 85 2.41 3.97 -11.26
CA LEU A 85 3.30 5.14 -11.22
C LEU A 85 4.23 5.11 -10.00
N HIS A 86 3.69 4.82 -8.82
CA HIS A 86 4.50 4.72 -7.60
C HIS A 86 5.51 3.57 -7.68
N ARG A 87 5.13 2.44 -8.27
CA ARG A 87 6.04 1.32 -8.54
C ARG A 87 7.17 1.72 -9.49
N TYR A 88 6.86 2.43 -10.56
CA TYR A 88 7.84 2.93 -11.50
C TYR A 88 8.86 3.86 -10.82
N ASN A 89 8.39 4.80 -10.01
CA ASN A 89 9.23 5.72 -9.25
C ASN A 89 10.10 4.96 -8.24
N ALA A 90 9.57 3.94 -7.57
CA ALA A 90 10.32 3.11 -6.64
C ALA A 90 11.46 2.35 -7.34
N ILE A 91 11.24 1.79 -8.54
CA ILE A 91 12.28 1.13 -9.33
C ILE A 91 13.41 2.10 -9.69
N HIS A 92 13.10 3.36 -10.03
CA HIS A 92 14.11 4.38 -10.27
C HIS A 92 14.95 4.68 -9.04
N ARG A 93 14.32 4.84 -7.87
CA ARG A 93 15.01 5.06 -6.60
C ARG A 93 15.88 3.88 -6.19
N ILE A 94 15.45 2.65 -6.42
CA ILE A 94 16.24 1.46 -6.19
C ILE A 94 17.56 1.52 -6.98
N LYS A 95 17.50 1.89 -8.25
CA LYS A 95 18.70 2.02 -9.10
C LYS A 95 19.62 3.12 -8.61
N GLU A 96 19.08 4.30 -8.29
CA GLU A 96 19.82 5.45 -7.80
C GLU A 96 20.58 5.14 -6.51
N HIS A 97 19.91 4.58 -5.51
CA HIS A 97 20.52 4.31 -4.22
C HIS A 97 21.42 3.07 -4.24
N LYS A 98 21.14 2.09 -5.10
CA LYS A 98 21.98 0.89 -5.28
C LYS A 98 23.41 1.23 -5.73
N GLU A 99 23.57 2.25 -6.56
CA GLU A 99 24.91 2.69 -7.03
C GLU A 99 25.74 3.28 -5.90
N GLN A 100 25.08 3.84 -4.88
CA GLN A 100 25.73 4.47 -3.72
C GLN A 100 25.82 3.50 -2.51
N PHE A 101 25.09 2.40 -2.56
CA PHE A 101 25.10 1.37 -1.53
C PHE A 101 26.19 0.33 -1.83
N ASN A 102 27.27 0.36 -1.05
CA ASN A 102 28.29 -0.68 -1.10
C ASN A 102 28.17 -1.58 0.15
N PRO A 103 27.71 -2.82 0.04
CA PRO A 103 27.53 -3.72 1.17
C PRO A 103 28.87 -4.12 1.83
N GLN A 104 30.00 -3.85 1.20
CA GLN A 104 31.34 -4.17 1.72
C GLN A 104 32.02 -2.97 2.42
N ALA A 105 31.45 -1.77 2.29
CA ALA A 105 31.88 -0.58 3.03
C ALA A 105 31.03 -0.40 4.28
N VAL A 106 31.50 0.47 5.21
CA VAL A 106 30.66 0.95 6.30
C VAL A 106 29.40 1.56 5.66
N PRO A 107 28.20 0.98 5.87
CA PRO A 107 27.03 1.42 5.15
C PRO A 107 26.70 2.87 5.52
N ASP A 108 26.51 3.70 4.51
CA ASP A 108 25.81 4.96 4.67
C ASP A 108 24.35 4.62 4.97
N LEU A 109 23.95 4.74 6.23
CA LEU A 109 22.63 4.36 6.71
C LEU A 109 21.50 5.10 5.97
N TYR A 110 21.76 6.30 5.47
CA TYR A 110 20.81 7.04 4.66
C TYR A 110 20.51 6.29 3.33
N HIS A 111 21.52 5.93 2.57
CA HIS A 111 21.33 5.23 1.30
C HIS A 111 20.77 3.81 1.50
N VAL A 112 21.15 3.13 2.57
CA VAL A 112 20.58 1.84 2.96
C VAL A 112 19.09 1.97 3.24
N ALA A 113 18.69 2.93 4.07
CA ALA A 113 17.30 3.17 4.41
C ALA A 113 16.45 3.52 3.18
N GLU A 114 16.92 4.45 2.35
CA GLU A 114 16.21 4.86 1.13
C GLU A 114 16.11 3.73 0.10
N TYR A 115 17.14 2.91 -0.04
CA TYR A 115 17.11 1.72 -0.90
C TYR A 115 16.03 0.73 -0.46
N TYR A 116 16.02 0.33 0.82
CA TYR A 116 15.05 -0.64 1.33
C TYR A 116 13.63 -0.07 1.38
N LYS A 117 13.47 1.22 1.64
CA LYS A 117 12.18 1.89 1.53
C LYS A 117 11.64 1.81 0.10
N ALA A 118 12.46 2.07 -0.91
CA ALA A 118 12.07 1.94 -2.30
C ALA A 118 11.75 0.49 -2.69
N VAL A 119 12.51 -0.49 -2.19
CA VAL A 119 12.22 -1.92 -2.35
C VAL A 119 10.88 -2.28 -1.72
N GLY A 120 10.59 -1.79 -0.52
CA GLY A 120 9.31 -2.01 0.16
C GLY A 120 8.13 -1.43 -0.61
N VAL A 121 8.25 -0.23 -1.16
CA VAL A 121 7.23 0.39 -2.03
C VAL A 121 7.02 -0.45 -3.28
N GLU A 122 8.09 -0.86 -3.97
CA GLU A 122 8.00 -1.67 -5.19
C GLU A 122 7.30 -3.01 -4.92
N LEU A 123 7.71 -3.71 -3.87
CA LEU A 123 7.11 -4.99 -3.49
C LEU A 123 5.64 -4.85 -3.11
N THR A 124 5.28 -3.82 -2.34
CA THR A 124 3.89 -3.57 -1.95
C THR A 124 3.03 -3.26 -3.16
N CYS A 125 3.50 -2.40 -4.06
CA CYS A 125 2.79 -2.09 -5.31
C CYS A 125 2.66 -3.33 -6.21
N CYS A 126 3.69 -4.16 -6.29
CA CYS A 126 3.66 -5.43 -7.02
C CYS A 126 2.62 -6.39 -6.45
N CYS A 127 2.59 -6.54 -5.12
CA CYS A 127 1.59 -7.37 -4.43
C CYS A 127 0.17 -6.86 -4.67
N LEU A 128 -0.06 -5.54 -4.58
CA LEU A 128 -1.38 -4.94 -4.85
C LEU A 128 -1.83 -5.17 -6.30
N GLN A 129 -0.92 -5.10 -7.27
CA GLN A 129 -1.22 -5.40 -8.67
C GLN A 129 -1.54 -6.89 -8.90
N ALA A 130 -0.89 -7.79 -8.17
CA ALA A 130 -1.09 -9.22 -8.28
C ALA A 130 -2.35 -9.69 -7.54
N TYR A 131 -2.52 -9.27 -6.28
CA TYR A 131 -3.61 -9.70 -5.40
C TYR A 131 -4.86 -8.82 -5.51
N GLY A 132 -4.72 -7.61 -6.02
CA GLY A 132 -5.88 -6.72 -6.25
C GLY A 132 -6.97 -7.35 -7.11
N LYS A 133 -6.63 -8.35 -7.90
CA LYS A 133 -7.61 -9.10 -8.73
C LYS A 133 -8.64 -9.86 -7.89
N ASP A 134 -8.28 -10.30 -6.69
CA ASP A 134 -9.17 -11.04 -5.79
C ASP A 134 -10.16 -10.12 -5.04
N PHE A 135 -9.99 -8.80 -5.18
CA PHE A 135 -10.82 -7.77 -4.55
C PHE A 135 -11.55 -6.89 -5.57
N ILE A 136 -11.67 -7.37 -6.80
CA ILE A 136 -12.35 -6.65 -7.88
C ILE A 136 -13.83 -7.02 -7.86
N PHE A 137 -14.67 -6.00 -7.78
CA PHE A 137 -16.13 -6.12 -7.78
C PHE A 137 -16.73 -5.31 -8.93
N THR A 138 -17.76 -5.83 -9.53
CA THR A 138 -18.61 -5.08 -10.46
C THR A 138 -19.52 -4.12 -9.69
N GLN A 139 -20.10 -3.15 -10.38
CA GLN A 139 -21.04 -2.21 -9.75
C GLN A 139 -22.23 -2.91 -9.10
N ASP A 140 -22.73 -3.99 -9.71
CA ASP A 140 -23.86 -4.74 -9.17
C ASP A 140 -23.49 -5.51 -7.90
N GLU A 141 -22.29 -6.13 -7.87
CA GLU A 141 -21.76 -6.80 -6.69
C GLU A 141 -21.55 -5.83 -5.53
N VAL A 142 -21.02 -4.62 -5.81
CA VAL A 142 -20.87 -3.57 -4.80
C VAL A 142 -22.21 -3.17 -4.21
N LYS A 143 -23.24 -2.98 -5.03
CA LYS A 143 -24.60 -2.68 -4.57
C LYS A 143 -25.16 -3.78 -3.67
N GLU A 144 -25.01 -5.06 -4.07
CA GLU A 144 -25.47 -6.19 -3.27
C GLU A 144 -24.79 -6.27 -1.91
N ILE A 145 -23.48 -5.98 -1.85
CA ILE A 145 -22.73 -5.94 -0.60
C ILE A 145 -23.26 -4.84 0.32
N ILE A 146 -23.46 -3.65 -0.22
CA ILE A 146 -23.97 -2.50 0.54
C ILE A 146 -25.39 -2.77 1.07
N GLU A 147 -26.27 -3.32 0.23
CA GLU A 147 -27.64 -3.67 0.62
C GLU A 147 -27.68 -4.72 1.75
N LYS A 148 -26.84 -5.74 1.67
CA LYS A 148 -26.71 -6.76 2.72
C LYS A 148 -26.25 -6.16 4.05
N GLU A 149 -25.23 -5.30 4.02
CA GLU A 149 -24.72 -4.65 5.22
C GLU A 149 -25.70 -3.67 5.87
N GLN A 150 -26.58 -3.05 5.07
CA GLN A 150 -27.68 -2.20 5.58
C GLN A 150 -28.81 -3.03 6.20
N ALA A 151 -29.08 -4.23 5.67
CA ALA A 151 -30.10 -5.14 6.20
C ALA A 151 -29.69 -5.78 7.53
N ASP A 152 -28.38 -5.93 7.80
CA ASP A 152 -27.84 -6.52 9.02
C ASP A 152 -27.71 -5.52 10.19
N LYS A 153 -28.07 -4.27 9.96
CA LYS A 153 -28.09 -3.20 10.98
C LYS A 153 -29.48 -2.98 11.53
#